data_6e7a9856a2c78f949c1dffb293647ed1
#
_entry.id   6e7a9856a2c78f949c1dffb293647ed1
#
_cell.length_a   1.000
_cell.length_b   1.000
_cell.length_c   1.000
_cell.angle_alpha   90.00
_cell.angle_beta   90.00
_cell.angle_gamma   90.00
#
_symmetry.space_group_name_H-M   'P 1'
#
loop_
_entity.id
_entity.type
_entity.pdbx_description
1 polymer ?
#
loop_
_entity_poly.entity_id
_entity_poly.type
_entity_poly.pdbx_seq_one_letter_code
_entity_poly.pdbx_strand_id
1 'polypeptide(L)'
;VVNIADTGLQQGQGMHGSFNRGDTMNFMAAIGPDFKSGFVNEAPASNADMGKTMAHVLGLKIPFKGALMGRVVAEALPGGPNPVVENFIERAQPAAGGLATVVVGQRIGPNRYFDAAGFPNRTVGMDERKAASR
;
A
#
# COMPACT_ATOMS: atom_id res chain seq x y z
N VAL A 1 13.29 1.34 -12.85
CA VAL A 1 12.69 0.94 -14.15
C VAL A 1 12.45 -0.55 -14.10
N VAL A 2 11.19 -0.95 -14.13
CA VAL A 2 10.83 -2.37 -14.24
C VAL A 2 10.84 -2.71 -15.72
N ASN A 3 11.71 -3.62 -16.11
CA ASN A 3 11.66 -4.19 -17.45
C ASN A 3 10.67 -5.35 -17.43
N ILE A 4 9.47 -5.12 -17.95
CA ILE A 4 8.47 -6.17 -18.09
C ILE A 4 8.69 -6.78 -19.46
N ALA A 5 9.28 -7.97 -19.50
CA ALA A 5 9.31 -8.78 -20.72
C ALA A 5 7.88 -9.30 -21.01
N ASP A 6 7.55 -9.48 -22.27
CA ASP A 6 6.27 -10.02 -22.74
C ASP A 6 5.01 -9.14 -22.50
N THR A 7 5.16 -7.84 -22.59
CA THR A 7 4.00 -6.94 -22.66
C THR A 7 3.84 -6.43 -24.10
N GLY A 8 2.59 -6.27 -24.54
CA GLY A 8 2.28 -5.56 -25.78
C GLY A 8 2.48 -4.04 -25.70
N LEU A 9 3.17 -3.56 -24.67
CA LEU A 9 3.42 -2.14 -24.47
C LEU A 9 4.49 -1.64 -25.45
N GLN A 10 4.18 -0.56 -26.14
CA GLN A 10 5.11 0.13 -27.04
C GLN A 10 5.88 1.21 -26.29
N GLN A 11 6.99 1.67 -26.88
CA GLN A 11 7.74 2.81 -26.35
C GLN A 11 6.83 4.04 -26.17
N GLY A 12 6.88 4.67 -25.01
CA GLY A 12 6.05 5.82 -24.66
C GLY A 12 4.70 5.48 -24.03
N GLN A 13 4.32 4.21 -23.96
CA GLN A 13 3.16 3.76 -23.19
C GLN A 13 3.51 3.59 -21.72
N GLY A 14 2.62 4.04 -20.84
CA GLY A 14 2.72 3.86 -19.41
C GLY A 14 2.01 2.59 -18.94
N MET A 15 2.47 2.04 -17.82
CA MET A 15 1.79 0.98 -17.09
C MET A 15 1.64 1.39 -15.63
N HIS A 16 0.58 0.92 -15.00
CA HIS A 16 0.31 1.14 -13.57
C HIS A 16 -0.20 -0.14 -12.93
N GLY A 17 -0.25 -0.15 -11.58
CA GLY A 17 -0.80 -1.28 -10.82
C GLY A 17 0.20 -2.43 -10.63
N SER A 18 1.49 -2.19 -10.78
CA SER A 18 2.52 -3.18 -10.44
C SER A 18 2.80 -3.19 -8.94
N PHE A 19 3.51 -4.24 -8.48
CA PHE A 19 3.97 -4.35 -7.09
C PHE A 19 5.38 -3.77 -6.87
N ASN A 20 5.86 -2.92 -7.76
CA ASN A 20 7.10 -2.21 -7.49
C ASN A 20 6.85 -0.94 -6.65
N ARG A 21 7.88 -0.47 -5.98
CA ARG A 21 7.76 0.71 -5.12
C ARG A 21 7.33 1.99 -5.85
N GLY A 22 7.56 2.10 -7.14
CA GLY A 22 7.14 3.26 -7.93
C GLY A 22 5.62 3.36 -8.04
N ASP A 23 4.92 2.23 -8.04
CA ASP A 23 3.46 2.19 -8.11
C ASP A 23 2.80 2.12 -6.73
N THR A 24 3.43 1.44 -5.76
CA THR A 24 2.86 1.28 -4.42
C THR A 24 3.11 2.49 -3.52
N MET A 25 4.26 3.17 -3.69
CA MET A 25 4.63 4.35 -2.90
C MET A 25 4.09 5.63 -3.56
N ASN A 26 2.82 5.84 -3.36
CA ASN A 26 2.10 6.99 -3.85
C ASN A 26 1.79 7.96 -2.70
N PHE A 27 1.17 9.11 -2.98
CA PHE A 27 0.73 10.03 -1.96
C PHE A 27 -0.79 10.21 -1.97
N MET A 28 -1.33 10.54 -0.81
CA MET A 28 -2.72 10.93 -0.62
C MET A 28 -2.75 12.24 0.16
N ALA A 29 -3.58 13.19 -0.27
CA ALA A 29 -3.74 14.45 0.43
C ALA A 29 -5.23 14.73 0.67
N ALA A 30 -5.53 15.38 1.78
CA ALA A 30 -6.87 15.83 2.13
C ALA A 30 -6.80 17.24 2.73
N ILE A 31 -7.83 18.03 2.45
CA ILE A 31 -8.00 19.38 2.98
C ILE A 31 -9.47 19.55 3.39
N GLY A 32 -9.70 20.19 4.51
CA GLY A 32 -11.03 20.49 5.02
C GLY A 32 -11.07 20.53 6.53
N PRO A 33 -12.20 20.98 7.12
CA PRO A 33 -12.35 21.11 8.58
C PRO A 33 -12.32 19.78 9.32
N ASP A 34 -12.62 18.68 8.63
CA ASP A 34 -12.67 17.34 9.20
C ASP A 34 -11.31 16.63 9.21
N PHE A 35 -10.26 17.29 8.76
CA PHE A 35 -8.89 16.75 8.76
C PHE A 35 -7.96 17.56 9.64
N LYS A 36 -6.97 16.92 10.24
CA LYS A 36 -5.90 17.58 10.99
C LYS A 36 -5.09 18.51 10.08
N SER A 37 -4.89 19.76 10.48
CA SER A 37 -4.04 20.69 9.75
C SER A 37 -2.56 20.39 10.00
N GLY A 38 -1.73 20.47 8.93
CA GLY A 38 -0.29 20.25 9.03
C GLY A 38 0.12 18.83 9.46
N PHE A 39 -0.77 17.86 9.34
CA PHE A 39 -0.52 16.47 9.73
C PHE A 39 0.06 15.68 8.55
N VAL A 40 1.11 14.93 8.82
CA VAL A 40 1.68 13.95 7.90
C VAL A 40 1.40 12.58 8.48
N ASN A 41 0.69 11.74 7.74
CA ASN A 41 0.39 10.37 8.13
C ASN A 41 1.51 9.44 7.65
N GLU A 42 2.23 8.82 8.57
CA GLU A 42 3.26 7.81 8.27
C GLU A 42 2.71 6.39 8.19
N ALA A 43 1.47 6.19 8.64
CA ALA A 43 0.80 4.90 8.54
C ALA A 43 0.34 4.63 7.11
N PRO A 44 0.37 3.38 6.65
CA PRO A 44 -0.05 3.04 5.30
C PRO A 44 -1.53 3.31 5.08
N ALA A 45 -1.85 3.79 3.88
CA ALA A 45 -3.21 4.01 3.42
C ALA A 45 -3.36 3.53 1.96
N SER A 46 -4.58 3.19 1.57
CA SER A 46 -4.90 2.72 0.22
C SER A 46 -6.08 3.50 -0.37
N ASN A 47 -6.29 3.36 -1.67
CA ASN A 47 -7.45 3.94 -2.35
C ASN A 47 -8.79 3.46 -1.75
N ALA A 48 -8.83 2.24 -1.22
CA ALA A 48 -10.02 1.71 -0.54
C ALA A 48 -10.32 2.46 0.77
N ASP A 49 -9.28 2.89 1.48
CA ASP A 49 -9.40 3.66 2.72
C ASP A 49 -9.92 5.06 2.45
N MET A 50 -9.55 5.66 1.31
CA MET A 50 -10.05 6.98 0.91
C MET A 50 -11.57 6.98 0.84
N GLY A 51 -12.17 6.05 0.10
CA GLY A 51 -13.61 5.95 -0.03
C GLY A 51 -14.32 5.75 1.31
N LYS A 52 -13.76 4.91 2.16
CA LYS A 52 -14.34 4.65 3.50
C LYS A 52 -14.20 5.84 4.44
N THR A 53 -13.08 6.54 4.38
CA THR A 53 -12.86 7.76 5.18
C THR A 53 -13.80 8.87 4.76
N MET A 54 -13.98 9.08 3.46
CA MET A 54 -14.94 10.08 2.94
C MET A 54 -16.38 9.75 3.35
N ALA A 55 -16.78 8.48 3.26
CA ALA A 55 -18.10 8.05 3.73
C ALA A 55 -18.30 8.33 5.23
N HIS A 56 -17.27 8.08 6.03
CA HIS A 56 -17.28 8.37 7.47
C HIS A 56 -17.44 9.87 7.75
N VAL A 57 -16.65 10.72 7.12
CA VAL A 57 -16.69 12.17 7.26
C VAL A 57 -18.06 12.73 6.87
N LEU A 58 -18.65 12.20 5.82
CA LEU A 58 -19.98 12.61 5.34
C LEU A 58 -21.14 11.94 6.09
N GLY A 59 -20.88 11.10 7.09
CA GLY A 59 -21.92 10.38 7.83
C GLY A 59 -22.70 9.37 6.99
N LEU A 60 -22.13 8.91 5.86
CA LEU A 60 -22.78 8.01 4.92
C LEU A 60 -22.54 6.54 5.31
N LYS A 61 -23.60 5.74 5.26
CA LYS A 61 -23.51 4.27 5.35
C LYS A 61 -23.53 3.70 3.94
N ILE A 62 -22.38 3.43 3.38
CA ILE A 62 -22.24 2.88 2.04
C ILE A 62 -22.06 1.37 2.14
N PRO A 63 -22.96 0.55 1.56
CA PRO A 63 -22.77 -0.88 1.50
C PRO A 63 -21.63 -1.20 0.53
N PHE A 64 -20.64 -1.94 1.02
CA PHE A 64 -19.55 -2.41 0.16
C PHE A 64 -20.01 -3.63 -0.64
N LYS A 65 -19.80 -3.59 -1.95
CA LYS A 65 -19.97 -4.74 -2.84
C LYS A 65 -18.57 -5.28 -3.18
N GLY A 66 -18.31 -6.54 -2.88
CA GLY A 66 -17.03 -7.20 -3.17
C GLY A 66 -16.17 -7.43 -1.93
N ALA A 67 -14.94 -7.91 -2.16
CA ALA A 67 -14.00 -8.32 -1.12
C ALA A 67 -13.02 -7.21 -0.68
N LEU A 68 -13.11 -6.02 -1.27
CA LEU A 68 -12.21 -4.93 -0.95
C LEU A 68 -12.61 -4.29 0.38
N MET A 69 -11.73 -4.37 1.36
CA MET A 69 -11.95 -3.81 2.69
C MET A 69 -10.98 -2.67 2.96
N GLY A 70 -11.50 -1.43 2.97
CA GLY A 70 -10.77 -0.27 3.48
C GLY A 70 -11.03 -0.05 4.97
N ARG A 71 -10.17 0.73 5.61
CA ARG A 71 -10.39 1.28 6.96
C ARG A 71 -10.69 2.78 6.89
N VAL A 72 -11.23 3.33 7.95
CA VAL A 72 -11.22 4.79 8.16
C VAL A 72 -9.80 5.18 8.58
N VAL A 73 -9.21 6.18 7.92
CA VAL A 73 -7.91 6.77 8.28
C VAL A 73 -8.14 7.72 9.47
N ALA A 74 -8.50 7.15 10.62
CA ALA A 74 -8.91 7.90 11.79
C ALA A 74 -7.80 8.81 12.32
N GLU A 75 -6.55 8.41 12.17
CA GLU A 75 -5.38 9.19 12.59
C GLU A 75 -5.24 10.53 11.86
N ALA A 76 -5.87 10.69 10.69
CA ALA A 76 -5.93 11.95 9.96
C ALA A 76 -7.07 12.87 10.41
N LEU A 77 -8.02 12.34 11.21
CA LEU A 77 -9.18 13.10 11.69
C LEU A 77 -8.91 13.70 13.09
N PRO A 78 -9.54 14.83 13.45
CA PRO A 78 -9.39 15.43 14.76
C PRO A 78 -9.71 14.44 15.89
N GLY A 79 -8.80 14.29 16.84
CA GLY A 79 -8.94 13.36 17.96
C GLY A 79 -8.77 11.88 17.62
N GLY A 80 -8.56 11.53 16.36
CA GLY A 80 -8.37 10.15 15.94
C GLY A 80 -7.02 9.58 16.41
N PRO A 81 -6.99 8.32 16.90
CA PRO A 81 -5.78 7.69 17.41
C PRO A 81 -4.86 7.22 16.28
N ASN A 82 -3.56 7.21 16.55
CA ASN A 82 -2.60 6.56 15.65
C ASN A 82 -2.79 5.05 15.67
N PRO A 83 -2.77 4.39 14.52
CA PRO A 83 -2.89 2.94 14.45
C PRO A 83 -1.59 2.25 14.87
N VAL A 84 -1.70 1.01 15.32
CA VAL A 84 -0.55 0.12 15.47
C VAL A 84 -0.23 -0.44 14.07
N VAL A 85 1.00 -0.20 13.61
CA VAL A 85 1.51 -0.66 12.32
C VAL A 85 2.50 -1.80 12.55
N GLU A 86 2.28 -2.92 11.90
CA GLU A 86 3.16 -4.10 11.93
C GLU A 86 3.76 -4.34 10.55
N ASN A 87 5.07 -4.50 10.47
CA ASN A 87 5.72 -4.88 9.22
C ASN A 87 5.61 -6.40 9.00
N PHE A 88 5.50 -6.84 7.75
CA PHE A 88 5.56 -8.26 7.40
C PHE A 88 6.38 -8.52 6.16
N ILE A 89 6.97 -9.71 6.11
CA ILE A 89 7.66 -10.26 4.95
C ILE A 89 7.12 -11.66 4.70
N GLU A 90 6.63 -11.92 3.51
CA GLU A 90 6.16 -13.24 3.10
C GLU A 90 6.99 -13.74 1.93
N ARG A 91 7.35 -15.02 1.95
CA ARG A 91 8.13 -15.68 0.91
C ARG A 91 7.34 -16.83 0.30
N ALA A 92 7.33 -16.89 -1.01
CA ALA A 92 6.83 -18.07 -1.71
C ALA A 92 7.82 -19.23 -1.56
N GLN A 93 7.36 -20.45 -1.82
CA GLN A 93 8.26 -21.57 -2.01
C GLN A 93 9.19 -21.31 -3.20
N PRO A 94 10.48 -21.63 -3.10
CA PRO A 94 11.40 -21.45 -4.22
C PRO A 94 10.96 -22.26 -5.45
N ALA A 95 11.06 -21.64 -6.61
CA ALA A 95 10.92 -22.35 -7.90
C ALA A 95 12.11 -23.28 -8.12
N ALA A 96 12.04 -24.13 -9.14
CA ALA A 96 13.08 -25.13 -9.48
C ALA A 96 14.48 -24.49 -9.67
N GLY A 97 14.57 -23.21 -10.04
CA GLY A 97 15.82 -22.45 -10.14
C GLY A 97 16.28 -21.79 -8.82
N GLY A 98 15.67 -22.12 -7.69
CA GLY A 98 16.03 -21.56 -6.38
C GLY A 98 15.54 -20.12 -6.13
N LEU A 99 14.85 -19.50 -7.08
CA LEU A 99 14.30 -18.16 -6.93
C LEU A 99 12.97 -18.22 -6.17
N ALA A 100 12.84 -17.40 -5.13
CA ALA A 100 11.61 -17.21 -4.39
C ALA A 100 11.12 -15.76 -4.51
N THR A 101 9.84 -15.59 -4.80
CA THR A 101 9.19 -14.27 -4.74
C THR A 101 9.00 -13.89 -3.28
N VAL A 102 9.24 -12.63 -2.97
CA VAL A 102 9.05 -12.05 -1.65
C VAL A 102 8.06 -10.90 -1.75
N VAL A 103 7.17 -10.80 -0.78
CA VAL A 103 6.26 -9.67 -0.58
C VAL A 103 6.63 -9.01 0.73
N VAL A 104 6.83 -7.71 0.70
CA VAL A 104 6.99 -6.88 1.89
C VAL A 104 5.82 -5.92 2.01
N GLY A 105 5.39 -5.66 3.22
CA GLY A 105 4.27 -4.76 3.46
C GLY A 105 4.05 -4.48 4.94
N GLN A 106 2.95 -3.80 5.19
CA GLN A 106 2.53 -3.38 6.52
C GLN A 106 1.12 -3.87 6.81
N ARG A 107 0.81 -4.04 8.09
CA ARG A 107 -0.51 -4.47 8.56
C ARG A 107 -1.04 -3.50 9.60
N ILE A 108 -2.34 -3.18 9.51
CA ILE A 108 -3.10 -2.45 10.51
C ILE A 108 -4.36 -3.27 10.81
N GLY A 109 -4.38 -3.96 11.93
CA GLY A 109 -5.44 -4.91 12.23
C GLY A 109 -5.61 -5.94 11.11
N PRO A 110 -6.80 -6.11 10.51
CA PRO A 110 -7.02 -7.06 9.42
C PRO A 110 -6.55 -6.56 8.04
N ASN A 111 -6.24 -5.28 7.90
CA ASN A 111 -5.89 -4.68 6.61
C ASN A 111 -4.40 -4.87 6.31
N ARG A 112 -4.10 -5.27 5.08
CA ARG A 112 -2.74 -5.46 4.57
C ARG A 112 -2.45 -4.44 3.48
N TYR A 113 -1.29 -3.83 3.58
CA TYR A 113 -0.77 -2.82 2.65
C TYR A 113 0.53 -3.33 2.06
N PHE A 114 0.61 -3.41 0.75
CA PHE A 114 1.78 -3.93 0.06
C PHE A 114 2.75 -2.79 -0.28
N ASP A 115 4.00 -2.93 0.13
CA ASP A 115 5.07 -2.00 -0.23
C ASP A 115 5.73 -2.40 -1.54
N ALA A 116 6.10 -3.65 -1.67
CA ALA A 116 6.72 -4.19 -2.87
C ALA A 116 6.61 -5.72 -2.92
N ALA A 117 6.60 -6.27 -4.12
CA ALA A 117 6.76 -7.70 -4.34
C ALA A 117 7.69 -7.97 -5.51
N GLY A 118 8.50 -9.01 -5.40
CA GLY A 118 9.44 -9.39 -6.45
C GLY A 118 10.56 -10.28 -5.93
N PHE A 119 11.70 -10.24 -6.61
CA PHE A 119 12.87 -11.01 -6.23
C PHE A 119 13.86 -10.13 -5.45
N PRO A 120 14.36 -10.58 -4.29
CA PRO A 120 15.40 -9.88 -3.55
C PRO A 120 16.60 -9.58 -4.43
N ASN A 121 17.15 -8.38 -4.30
CA ASN A 121 18.30 -7.88 -5.07
C ASN A 121 18.10 -7.74 -6.60
N ARG A 122 16.90 -8.06 -7.12
CA ARG A 122 16.54 -7.86 -8.53
C ARG A 122 15.43 -6.85 -8.73
N THR A 123 14.59 -6.68 -7.73
CA THR A 123 13.48 -5.71 -7.76
C THR A 123 13.86 -4.48 -6.95
N VAL A 124 13.72 -3.31 -7.56
CA VAL A 124 14.05 -2.03 -6.90
C VAL A 124 13.17 -1.86 -5.65
N GLY A 125 13.80 -1.55 -4.52
CA GLY A 125 13.13 -1.39 -3.23
C GLY A 125 12.96 -2.67 -2.43
N MET A 126 13.37 -3.83 -2.97
CA MET A 126 13.35 -5.13 -2.29
C MET A 126 14.69 -5.42 -1.61
N ASP A 127 15.11 -4.56 -0.68
CA ASP A 127 16.23 -4.82 0.20
C ASP A 127 15.68 -5.41 1.51
N GLU A 128 15.87 -6.71 1.70
CA GLU A 128 15.35 -7.45 2.85
C GLU A 128 15.90 -6.93 4.19
N ARG A 129 17.11 -6.39 4.20
CA ARG A 129 17.72 -5.84 5.41
C ARG A 129 17.07 -4.53 5.83
N LYS A 130 16.57 -3.75 4.87
CA LYS A 130 15.84 -2.50 5.16
C LYS A 130 14.37 -2.73 5.53
N ALA A 131 13.77 -3.83 5.11
CA ALA A 131 12.39 -4.15 5.43
C ALA A 131 12.23 -4.65 6.88
N ALA A 132 13.26 -5.30 7.42
CA ALA A 132 13.27 -5.80 8.80
C ALA A 132 13.60 -4.73 9.86
N SER A 133 14.07 -3.55 9.44
CA SER A 133 14.54 -2.46 10.34
C SER A 133 13.61 -1.24 10.41
N ARG A 134 12.41 -1.32 9.85
CA ARG A 134 11.40 -0.25 9.90
C ARG A 134 10.23 -0.61 10.78
#